data_8fb6d072d5abcd9ff5787a14268af045
#
_entry.id   8fb6d072d5abcd9ff5787a14268af045
#
_cell.length_a   1.000
_cell.length_b   1.000
_cell.length_c   1.000
_cell.angle_alpha   90.00
_cell.angle_beta   90.00
_cell.angle_gamma   90.00
#
_symmetry.space_group_name_H-M   'P 1'
#
loop_
_entity.id
_entity.type
_entity.pdbx_description
1 polymer ?
#
loop_
_entity_poly.entity_id
_entity_poly.type
_entity_poly.pdbx_seq_one_letter_code
_entity_poly.pdbx_strand_id
1 'polypeptide(L)'
;MNAWGSEINTEKIEISNKTGYVFPDMPYQSFGFQNSFQSHKQDSYFGLSQYDIHQKSFYSNLLFNSIINNTKNKFTTGLNFTYDDYNEFVAVNFSRDFSRIDNSIGAFFEYTYDNSDNFSLVAGARVDNHNRLGTFITPRLHIRYNPWKEAVIRASAGRGKRAANIFAENQQLFASNRNFSILNNDGKLYGLNPEIAWNYGLSFIQKFKLAGKDAEVILDYYRTDFQNQAVVDVDASPQQVLFYNLEGKSFANSFQAEFNIEVIRHLNFKTSYKFYDVQTQFQTGQLQKALQEISPQELQETTKETYTPFKTQFLAEHHDDKIG
;
A
#
# COMPACT_ATOMS: atom_id res chain seq x y z
N MET A 1 -30.03 -3.20 -31.13
CA MET A 1 -29.37 -3.38 -29.79
C MET A 1 -27.91 -3.01 -30.00
N ASN A 2 -27.42 -2.02 -29.29
CA ASN A 2 -25.97 -1.73 -29.32
C ASN A 2 -25.26 -2.86 -28.59
N ALA A 3 -24.20 -3.40 -29.22
CA ALA A 3 -23.37 -4.41 -28.57
C ALA A 3 -22.76 -3.83 -27.29
N TRP A 4 -22.64 -4.62 -26.23
CA TRP A 4 -21.89 -4.23 -25.03
C TRP A 4 -20.43 -3.99 -25.42
N GLY A 5 -19.83 -2.94 -24.90
CA GLY A 5 -18.44 -2.58 -25.14
C GLY A 5 -17.83 -1.93 -23.91
N SER A 6 -16.52 -1.92 -23.85
CA SER A 6 -15.74 -1.19 -22.84
C SER A 6 -14.54 -0.52 -23.47
N GLU A 7 -14.19 0.66 -22.96
CA GLU A 7 -13.03 1.41 -23.41
C GLU A 7 -12.43 2.16 -22.21
N ILE A 8 -11.12 2.23 -22.16
CA ILE A 8 -10.36 2.98 -21.17
C ILE A 8 -9.30 3.79 -21.92
N ASN A 9 -9.48 5.10 -21.94
CA ASN A 9 -8.52 6.04 -22.51
C ASN A 9 -7.77 6.73 -21.37
N THR A 10 -6.43 6.65 -21.40
CA THR A 10 -5.61 7.22 -20.33
C THR A 10 -4.51 8.12 -20.91
N GLU A 11 -4.41 9.33 -20.38
CA GLU A 11 -3.31 10.26 -20.63
C GLU A 11 -2.59 10.57 -19.32
N LYS A 12 -1.27 10.47 -19.30
CA LYS A 12 -0.45 10.78 -18.13
C LYS A 12 0.74 11.64 -18.50
N ILE A 13 0.92 12.74 -17.75
CA ILE A 13 2.13 13.58 -17.82
C ILE A 13 2.70 13.65 -16.41
N GLU A 14 4.00 13.43 -16.29
CA GLU A 14 4.71 13.54 -15.02
C GLU A 14 6.02 14.30 -15.21
N ILE A 15 6.24 15.30 -14.36
CA ILE A 15 7.48 16.10 -14.34
C ILE A 15 8.00 16.08 -12.91
N SER A 16 9.24 15.69 -12.73
CA SER A 16 9.88 15.67 -11.40
C SER A 16 11.24 16.34 -11.43
N ASN A 17 11.59 16.96 -10.30
CA ASN A 17 12.89 17.57 -10.07
C ASN A 17 13.41 17.17 -8.71
N LYS A 18 14.72 16.90 -8.63
CA LYS A 18 15.45 16.70 -7.38
C LYS A 18 16.70 17.55 -7.41
N THR A 19 16.82 18.46 -6.45
CA THR A 19 17.98 19.34 -6.28
C THR A 19 18.55 19.12 -4.90
N GLY A 20 19.86 19.03 -4.78
CA GLY A 20 20.55 18.85 -3.51
C GLY A 20 21.72 19.80 -3.40
N TYR A 21 21.97 20.25 -2.17
CA TYR A 21 23.13 21.04 -1.81
C TYR A 21 23.84 20.37 -0.63
N VAL A 22 25.12 20.08 -0.80
CA VAL A 22 26.00 19.55 0.26
C VAL A 22 26.92 20.67 0.69
N PHE A 23 27.04 20.89 2.00
CA PHE A 23 27.90 21.91 2.54
C PHE A 23 29.37 21.52 2.34
N PRO A 24 30.20 22.34 1.64
CA PRO A 24 31.58 21.96 1.33
C PRO A 24 32.43 21.70 2.57
N ASP A 25 32.27 22.51 3.60
CA ASP A 25 33.03 22.41 4.87
C ASP A 25 32.43 21.37 5.85
N MET A 26 31.22 20.92 5.59
CA MET A 26 30.47 19.93 6.40
C MET A 26 29.78 18.91 5.52
N PRO A 27 30.52 17.98 4.87
CA PRO A 27 29.98 17.08 3.87
C PRO A 27 28.94 16.08 4.43
N TYR A 28 28.78 15.98 5.72
CA TYR A 28 27.75 15.24 6.42
C TYR A 28 26.42 16.00 6.53
N GLN A 29 26.40 17.27 6.13
CA GLN A 29 25.18 18.09 6.08
C GLN A 29 24.76 18.33 4.64
N SER A 30 23.46 18.19 4.40
CA SER A 30 22.91 18.48 3.09
C SER A 30 21.45 18.91 3.18
N PHE A 31 21.05 19.75 2.23
CA PHE A 31 19.65 20.00 1.92
C PHE A 31 19.27 19.28 0.62
N GLY A 32 18.09 18.72 0.62
CA GLY A 32 17.46 18.16 -0.57
C GLY A 32 16.09 18.80 -0.79
N PHE A 33 15.78 19.11 -2.03
CA PHE A 33 14.49 19.62 -2.43
C PHE A 33 13.96 18.77 -3.59
N GLN A 34 12.78 18.21 -3.40
CA GLN A 34 12.13 17.33 -4.37
C GLN A 34 10.76 17.89 -4.71
N ASN A 35 10.46 17.97 -6.00
CA ASN A 35 9.15 18.34 -6.48
C ASN A 35 8.71 17.34 -7.54
N SER A 36 7.42 17.05 -7.57
CA SER A 36 6.79 16.28 -8.63
C SER A 36 5.44 16.90 -8.95
N PHE A 37 5.16 17.03 -10.22
CA PHE A 37 3.85 17.35 -10.76
C PHE A 37 3.38 16.21 -11.64
N GLN A 38 2.14 15.78 -11.46
CA GLN A 38 1.50 14.77 -12.28
C GLN A 38 0.12 15.25 -12.71
N SER A 39 -0.21 15.02 -13.99
CA SER A 39 -1.56 15.09 -14.52
C SER A 39 -1.92 13.74 -15.08
N HIS A 40 -3.00 13.16 -14.57
CA HIS A 40 -3.55 11.87 -15.01
C HIS A 40 -5.01 12.07 -15.38
N LYS A 41 -5.34 11.78 -16.63
CA LYS A 41 -6.71 11.80 -17.13
C LYS A 41 -7.08 10.40 -17.60
N GLN A 42 -8.25 9.94 -17.19
CA GLN A 42 -8.83 8.71 -17.68
C GLN A 42 -10.31 8.95 -17.95
N ASP A 43 -10.74 8.63 -19.16
CA ASP A 43 -12.13 8.56 -19.58
C ASP A 43 -12.44 7.09 -19.87
N SER A 44 -13.46 6.51 -19.20
CA SER A 44 -13.75 5.09 -19.36
C SER A 44 -15.24 4.77 -19.29
N TYR A 45 -15.66 3.78 -20.10
CA TYR A 45 -17.00 3.23 -20.03
C TYR A 45 -16.99 1.69 -20.08
N PHE A 46 -18.02 1.10 -19.50
CA PHE A 46 -18.26 -0.35 -19.42
C PHE A 46 -19.76 -0.60 -19.65
N GLY A 47 -20.16 -0.77 -20.91
CA GLY A 47 -21.57 -0.80 -21.29
C GLY A 47 -22.25 0.53 -21.06
N LEU A 48 -23.12 0.62 -20.04
CA LEU A 48 -23.81 1.86 -19.64
C LEU A 48 -23.16 2.54 -18.43
N SER A 49 -22.21 1.87 -17.77
CA SER A 49 -21.48 2.43 -16.65
C SER A 49 -20.31 3.28 -17.14
N GLN A 50 -20.03 4.38 -16.43
CA GLN A 50 -18.97 5.33 -16.78
C GLN A 50 -18.16 5.68 -15.53
N TYR A 51 -16.83 5.75 -15.71
CA TYR A 51 -15.90 6.24 -14.71
C TYR A 51 -14.87 7.15 -15.36
N ASP A 52 -14.95 8.44 -15.04
CA ASP A 52 -14.00 9.42 -15.54
C ASP A 52 -13.28 10.07 -14.37
N ILE A 53 -11.97 10.23 -14.50
CA ILE A 53 -11.14 10.89 -13.51
C ILE A 53 -10.06 11.75 -14.18
N HIS A 54 -9.97 13.00 -13.73
CA HIS A 54 -8.84 13.86 -14.04
C HIS A 54 -8.21 14.31 -12.73
N GLN A 55 -7.04 13.74 -12.42
CA GLN A 55 -6.27 14.08 -11.22
C GLN A 55 -5.07 14.93 -11.61
N LYS A 56 -4.88 16.03 -10.89
CA LYS A 56 -3.66 16.84 -10.91
C LYS A 56 -3.03 16.79 -9.53
N SER A 57 -1.80 16.31 -9.45
CA SER A 57 -1.08 16.14 -8.20
C SER A 57 0.17 17.00 -8.18
N PHE A 58 0.42 17.64 -7.06
CA PHE A 58 1.68 18.31 -6.78
C PHE A 58 2.24 17.80 -5.45
N TYR A 59 3.49 17.39 -5.47
CA TYR A 59 4.25 16.97 -4.30
C TYR A 59 5.49 17.81 -4.15
N SER A 60 5.77 18.27 -2.93
CA SER A 60 7.00 18.98 -2.58
C SER A 60 7.55 18.44 -1.27
N ASN A 61 8.86 18.26 -1.19
CA ASN A 61 9.54 17.72 -0.02
C ASN A 61 10.89 18.42 0.17
N LEU A 62 11.05 19.03 1.33
CA LEU A 62 12.31 19.64 1.79
C LEU A 62 12.94 18.72 2.83
N LEU A 63 14.20 18.36 2.62
CA LEU A 63 14.97 17.44 3.44
C LEU A 63 16.20 18.14 4.01
N PHE A 64 16.51 17.87 5.24
CA PHE A 64 17.78 18.21 5.86
C PHE A 64 18.40 16.98 6.51
N ASN A 65 19.62 16.66 6.13
CA ASN A 65 20.40 15.56 6.68
C ASN A 65 21.57 16.10 7.47
N SER A 66 21.87 15.49 8.62
CA SER A 66 23.05 15.79 9.41
C SER A 66 23.41 14.63 10.35
N ILE A 67 24.42 14.82 11.16
CA ILE A 67 24.88 13.86 12.18
C ILE A 67 24.73 14.45 13.59
N ILE A 68 24.68 13.55 14.58
CA ILE A 68 24.71 13.88 16.00
C ILE A 68 26.03 13.36 16.57
N ASN A 69 26.95 14.24 16.89
CA ASN A 69 28.30 14.00 17.44
C ASN A 69 29.24 13.24 16.49
N ASN A 70 28.81 12.15 15.88
CA ASN A 70 29.65 11.30 15.03
C ASN A 70 28.85 10.67 13.88
N THR A 71 29.55 10.08 12.91
CA THR A 71 28.97 9.49 11.69
C THR A 71 28.11 8.23 11.92
N LYS A 72 28.15 7.65 13.12
CA LYS A 72 27.27 6.52 13.48
C LYS A 72 25.84 6.98 13.80
N ASN A 73 25.68 8.23 14.20
CA ASN A 73 24.41 8.82 14.57
C ASN A 73 24.01 9.87 13.52
N LYS A 74 23.06 9.55 12.69
CA LYS A 74 22.58 10.44 11.62
C LYS A 74 21.12 10.79 11.88
N PHE A 75 20.69 11.92 11.38
CA PHE A 75 19.27 12.23 11.32
C PHE A 75 18.89 12.86 9.99
N THR A 76 17.64 12.63 9.63
CA THR A 76 16.97 13.30 8.53
C THR A 76 15.71 13.94 9.07
N THR A 77 15.51 15.20 8.78
CA THR A 77 14.26 15.90 9.09
C THR A 77 13.77 16.65 7.86
N GLY A 78 12.52 16.99 7.84
CA GLY A 78 12.00 17.72 6.68
C GLY A 78 10.52 18.07 6.78
N LEU A 79 10.10 18.79 5.76
CA LEU A 79 8.72 19.23 5.55
C LEU A 79 8.25 18.69 4.21
N ASN A 80 7.01 18.26 4.15
CA ASN A 80 6.40 17.86 2.89
C ASN A 80 5.05 18.54 2.72
N PHE A 81 4.67 18.71 1.47
CA PHE A 81 3.38 19.21 1.04
C PHE A 81 2.86 18.35 -0.10
N THR A 82 1.59 17.98 -0.03
CA THR A 82 0.86 17.31 -1.11
C THR A 82 -0.38 18.12 -1.45
N TYR A 83 -0.70 18.16 -2.73
CA TYR A 83 -1.92 18.76 -3.25
C TYR A 83 -2.43 17.90 -4.39
N ASP A 84 -3.67 17.45 -4.28
CA ASP A 84 -4.36 16.63 -5.27
C ASP A 84 -5.70 17.26 -5.60
N ASP A 85 -5.91 17.57 -6.87
CA ASP A 85 -7.16 18.07 -7.44
C ASP A 85 -7.77 16.93 -8.26
N TYR A 86 -8.89 16.40 -7.76
CA TYR A 86 -9.65 15.33 -8.40
C TYR A 86 -10.91 15.88 -9.03
N ASN A 87 -11.06 15.68 -10.33
CA ASN A 87 -12.31 15.82 -11.06
C ASN A 87 -12.79 14.39 -11.36
N GLU A 88 -13.73 13.88 -10.56
CA GLU A 88 -14.09 12.46 -10.55
C GLU A 88 -15.60 12.31 -10.73
N PHE A 89 -16.01 11.66 -11.82
CA PHE A 89 -17.38 11.39 -12.17
C PHE A 89 -17.65 9.89 -12.27
N VAL A 90 -18.74 9.47 -11.64
CA VAL A 90 -19.19 8.07 -11.62
C VAL A 90 -20.63 7.99 -12.08
N ALA A 91 -20.91 7.19 -13.10
CA ALA A 91 -22.25 6.82 -13.52
C ALA A 91 -22.39 5.30 -13.55
N VAL A 92 -23.26 4.78 -12.69
CA VAL A 92 -23.64 3.38 -12.56
C VAL A 92 -25.16 3.31 -12.40
N ASN A 93 -25.70 2.74 -11.34
CA ASN A 93 -27.11 2.89 -10.94
C ASN A 93 -27.47 4.31 -10.45
N PHE A 94 -26.47 5.15 -10.24
CA PHE A 94 -26.56 6.59 -9.97
C PHE A 94 -25.55 7.34 -10.83
N SER A 95 -25.73 8.66 -10.97
CA SER A 95 -24.73 9.55 -11.57
C SER A 95 -24.32 10.57 -10.53
N ARG A 96 -23.04 10.62 -10.17
CA ARG A 96 -22.53 11.49 -9.12
C ARG A 96 -21.14 12.00 -9.41
N ASP A 97 -20.95 13.28 -9.08
CA ASP A 97 -19.67 13.96 -9.05
C ASP A 97 -19.03 13.81 -7.66
N PHE A 98 -17.82 13.24 -7.62
CA PHE A 98 -16.98 13.09 -6.44
C PHE A 98 -15.75 13.99 -6.47
N SER A 99 -15.80 15.04 -7.28
CA SER A 99 -14.70 16.01 -7.42
C SER A 99 -14.33 16.61 -6.06
N ARG A 100 -13.03 16.75 -5.84
CA ARG A 100 -12.48 17.19 -4.54
C ARG A 100 -11.07 17.71 -4.65
N ILE A 101 -10.69 18.52 -3.68
CA ILE A 101 -9.31 18.91 -3.46
C ILE A 101 -8.85 18.31 -2.13
N ASP A 102 -7.77 17.56 -2.19
CA ASP A 102 -7.08 16.98 -1.05
C ASP A 102 -5.71 17.63 -0.90
N ASN A 103 -5.37 18.09 0.30
CA ASN A 103 -4.06 18.63 0.57
C ASN A 103 -3.58 18.23 1.97
N SER A 104 -2.26 18.12 2.10
CA SER A 104 -1.63 17.78 3.36
C SER A 104 -0.30 18.51 3.49
N ILE A 105 -0.04 18.98 4.69
CA ILE A 105 1.28 19.43 5.12
C ILE A 105 1.78 18.54 6.24
N GLY A 106 3.04 18.13 6.16
CA GLY A 106 3.64 17.24 7.14
C GLY A 106 5.05 17.64 7.50
N ALA A 107 5.46 17.22 8.70
CA ALA A 107 6.82 17.29 9.17
C ALA A 107 7.25 15.91 9.66
N PHE A 108 8.53 15.59 9.49
CA PHE A 108 9.06 14.32 9.94
C PHE A 108 10.45 14.46 10.53
N PHE A 109 10.77 13.50 11.38
CA PHE A 109 12.09 13.30 11.92
C PHE A 109 12.42 11.81 11.89
N GLU A 110 13.62 11.48 11.42
CA GLU A 110 14.16 10.13 11.39
C GLU A 110 15.57 10.15 11.96
N TYR A 111 15.80 9.25 12.88
CA TYR A 111 17.11 8.98 13.46
C TYR A 111 17.64 7.65 12.93
N THR A 112 18.90 7.64 12.52
CA THR A 112 19.61 6.46 12.07
C THR A 112 20.84 6.26 12.94
N TYR A 113 20.91 5.10 13.59
CA TYR A 113 22.11 4.60 14.24
C TYR A 113 22.72 3.46 13.42
N ASP A 114 24.01 3.52 13.17
CA ASP A 114 24.76 2.48 12.46
C ASP A 114 26.15 2.33 13.12
N ASN A 115 26.38 1.21 13.78
CA ASN A 115 27.65 0.95 14.41
C ASN A 115 28.76 0.60 13.40
N SER A 116 28.41 0.49 12.11
CA SER A 116 29.28 0.12 10.99
C SER A 116 29.87 -1.30 11.08
N ASP A 117 29.30 -2.13 11.94
CA ASP A 117 29.73 -3.53 12.17
C ASP A 117 28.53 -4.47 11.97
N ASN A 118 27.73 -4.66 12.98
CA ASN A 118 26.70 -5.68 12.98
C ASN A 118 25.29 -5.19 13.30
N PHE A 119 25.13 -3.89 13.64
CA PHE A 119 23.83 -3.37 14.04
C PHE A 119 23.54 -2.00 13.42
N SER A 120 22.33 -1.86 12.84
CA SER A 120 21.77 -0.57 12.49
C SER A 120 20.29 -0.46 12.88
N LEU A 121 19.89 0.74 13.24
CA LEU A 121 18.56 1.13 13.66
C LEU A 121 18.12 2.36 12.92
N VAL A 122 16.90 2.37 12.39
CA VAL A 122 16.23 3.56 11.88
C VAL A 122 14.93 3.71 12.62
N ALA A 123 14.74 4.82 13.33
CA ALA A 123 13.52 5.15 14.04
C ALA A 123 13.03 6.54 13.60
N GLY A 124 11.77 6.65 13.24
CA GLY A 124 11.22 7.91 12.77
C GLY A 124 9.74 8.05 13.05
N ALA A 125 9.30 9.29 13.02
CA ALA A 125 7.89 9.63 13.07
C ALA A 125 7.62 10.81 12.13
N ARG A 126 6.43 10.78 11.54
CA ARG A 126 5.89 11.83 10.70
C ARG A 126 4.54 12.26 11.23
N VAL A 127 4.30 13.55 11.24
CA VAL A 127 3.01 14.15 11.57
C VAL A 127 2.51 14.85 10.33
N ASP A 128 1.31 14.52 9.89
CA ASP A 128 0.64 15.14 8.75
C ASP A 128 -0.68 15.77 9.20
N ASN A 129 -0.98 16.94 8.66
CA ASN A 129 -2.28 17.57 8.75
C ASN A 129 -2.91 17.60 7.36
N HIS A 130 -3.94 16.78 7.18
CA HIS A 130 -4.67 16.63 5.92
C HIS A 130 -6.04 17.28 6.04
N ASN A 131 -6.47 18.06 5.03
CA ASN A 131 -7.70 18.83 5.07
C ASN A 131 -8.97 17.98 5.33
N ARG A 132 -8.99 16.70 4.89
CA ARG A 132 -10.12 15.78 5.10
C ARG A 132 -9.89 14.78 6.21
N LEU A 133 -8.68 14.25 6.34
CA LEU A 133 -8.37 13.17 7.28
C LEU A 133 -7.92 13.67 8.65
N GLY A 134 -7.74 15.01 8.80
CA GLY A 134 -7.24 15.62 10.03
C GLY A 134 -5.78 15.33 10.29
N THR A 135 -5.35 15.57 11.52
CA THR A 135 -3.95 15.34 11.95
C THR A 135 -3.75 13.89 12.34
N PHE A 136 -2.63 13.31 11.93
CA PHE A 136 -2.25 11.95 12.28
C PHE A 136 -0.73 11.76 12.33
N ILE A 137 -0.30 10.72 13.06
CA ILE A 137 1.10 10.38 13.26
C ILE A 137 1.36 8.99 12.68
N THR A 138 2.44 8.87 11.91
CA THR A 138 2.92 7.63 11.31
C THR A 138 4.33 7.31 11.80
N PRO A 139 4.47 6.55 12.90
CA PRO A 139 5.77 6.08 13.38
C PRO A 139 6.28 4.94 12.51
N ARG A 140 7.62 4.82 12.44
CA ARG A 140 8.30 3.71 11.79
C ARG A 140 9.57 3.30 12.54
N LEU A 141 9.87 2.01 12.49
CA LEU A 141 11.06 1.43 13.08
C LEU A 141 11.61 0.36 12.14
N HIS A 142 12.92 0.40 11.87
CA HIS A 142 13.63 -0.63 11.14
C HIS A 142 14.90 -0.98 11.91
N ILE A 143 15.15 -2.28 12.08
CA ILE A 143 16.34 -2.81 12.73
C ILE A 143 16.98 -3.79 11.76
N ARG A 144 18.30 -3.70 11.65
CA ARG A 144 19.15 -4.70 10.99
C ARG A 144 20.19 -5.15 11.98
N TYR A 145 20.34 -6.46 12.11
CA TYR A 145 21.32 -7.10 12.96
C TYR A 145 22.00 -8.25 12.23
N ASN A 146 23.32 -8.28 12.26
CA ASN A 146 24.12 -9.34 11.71
C ASN A 146 24.69 -10.17 12.88
N PRO A 147 24.01 -11.23 13.33
CA PRO A 147 24.41 -12.00 14.52
C PRO A 147 25.73 -12.76 14.36
N TRP A 148 26.03 -13.16 13.13
CA TRP A 148 27.29 -13.80 12.73
C TRP A 148 27.56 -13.51 11.26
N LYS A 149 28.71 -14.02 10.77
CA LYS A 149 29.12 -13.84 9.39
C LYS A 149 28.06 -14.38 8.42
N GLU A 150 27.74 -13.55 7.42
CA GLU A 150 26.81 -13.89 6.34
C GLU A 150 25.33 -14.11 6.77
N ALA A 151 25.00 -13.81 8.04
CA ALA A 151 23.64 -13.80 8.53
C ALA A 151 23.13 -12.37 8.68
N VAL A 152 21.89 -12.12 8.28
CA VAL A 152 21.21 -10.83 8.46
C VAL A 152 19.80 -11.06 8.98
N ILE A 153 19.48 -10.44 10.10
CA ILE A 153 18.12 -10.33 10.62
C ILE A 153 17.65 -8.89 10.39
N ARG A 154 16.45 -8.72 9.84
CA ARG A 154 15.79 -7.42 9.75
C ARG A 154 14.44 -7.50 10.41
N ALA A 155 14.12 -6.48 11.20
CA ALA A 155 12.80 -6.29 11.78
C ALA A 155 12.27 -4.91 11.42
N SER A 156 10.98 -4.80 11.15
CA SER A 156 10.33 -3.54 10.85
C SER A 156 8.95 -3.45 11.51
N ALA A 157 8.57 -2.24 11.90
CA ALA A 157 7.23 -1.92 12.34
C ALA A 157 6.88 -0.50 11.89
N GLY A 158 5.66 -0.30 11.43
CA GLY A 158 5.19 1.03 11.03
C GLY A 158 3.68 1.12 10.96
N ARG A 159 3.16 2.33 11.14
CA ARG A 159 1.75 2.63 11.00
C ARG A 159 1.53 3.48 9.76
N GLY A 160 0.50 3.15 8.98
CA GLY A 160 0.07 3.92 7.82
C GLY A 160 -1.37 4.39 7.94
N LYS A 161 -1.68 5.48 7.23
CA LYS A 161 -3.04 5.98 7.03
C LYS A 161 -3.18 6.44 5.59
N ARG A 162 -4.29 6.06 4.94
CA ARG A 162 -4.61 6.50 3.58
C ARG A 162 -6.11 6.70 3.38
N ALA A 163 -6.47 7.49 2.39
CA ALA A 163 -7.81 7.54 1.83
C ALA A 163 -7.97 6.41 0.80
N ALA A 164 -9.02 5.62 0.88
CA ALA A 164 -9.35 4.63 -0.16
C ALA A 164 -10.01 5.33 -1.35
N ASN A 165 -9.48 5.15 -2.55
CA ASN A 165 -10.13 5.58 -3.80
C ASN A 165 -10.99 4.43 -4.32
N ILE A 166 -12.16 4.23 -3.72
CA ILE A 166 -12.97 3.02 -3.88
C ILE A 166 -13.36 2.70 -5.32
N PHE A 167 -13.52 3.68 -6.18
CA PHE A 167 -13.86 3.48 -7.58
C PHE A 167 -12.62 3.19 -8.44
N ALA A 168 -11.57 4.00 -8.29
CA ALA A 168 -10.31 3.81 -9.01
C ALA A 168 -9.66 2.45 -8.72
N GLU A 169 -9.74 1.98 -7.47
CA GLU A 169 -9.18 0.70 -7.03
C GLU A 169 -10.03 -0.51 -7.45
N ASN A 170 -11.27 -0.29 -7.93
CA ASN A 170 -12.25 -1.34 -8.22
C ASN A 170 -12.93 -1.18 -9.58
N GLN A 171 -12.21 -0.71 -10.59
CA GLN A 171 -12.75 -0.43 -11.92
C GLN A 171 -13.38 -1.67 -12.60
N GLN A 172 -12.89 -2.86 -12.31
CA GLN A 172 -13.43 -4.11 -12.84
C GLN A 172 -14.92 -4.32 -12.49
N LEU A 173 -15.40 -3.71 -11.40
CA LEU A 173 -16.79 -3.85 -10.97
C LEU A 173 -17.77 -3.07 -11.85
N PHE A 174 -17.29 -2.04 -12.58
CA PHE A 174 -18.10 -1.29 -13.53
C PHE A 174 -18.58 -2.13 -14.73
N ALA A 175 -17.89 -3.24 -15.01
CA ALA A 175 -18.31 -4.19 -16.04
C ALA A 175 -19.47 -5.07 -15.62
N SER A 176 -19.91 -5.00 -14.35
CA SER A 176 -21.06 -5.75 -13.84
C SER A 176 -22.34 -4.92 -13.88
N ASN A 177 -23.50 -5.62 -13.92
CA ASN A 177 -24.82 -4.96 -13.80
C ASN A 177 -25.25 -4.76 -12.34
N ARG A 178 -24.34 -4.89 -11.38
CA ARG A 178 -24.65 -4.75 -9.96
C ARG A 178 -24.81 -3.27 -9.60
N ASN A 179 -25.73 -2.98 -8.72
CA ASN A 179 -25.92 -1.65 -8.15
C ASN A 179 -24.82 -1.35 -7.13
N PHE A 180 -24.23 -0.16 -7.20
CA PHE A 180 -23.28 0.31 -6.21
C PHE A 180 -24.00 1.00 -5.07
N SER A 181 -23.66 0.64 -3.85
CA SER A 181 -24.19 1.25 -2.63
C SER A 181 -23.06 1.59 -1.67
N ILE A 182 -23.00 2.84 -1.24
CA ILE A 182 -22.03 3.30 -0.25
C ILE A 182 -22.76 3.45 1.07
N LEU A 183 -22.39 2.65 2.04
CA LEU A 183 -22.92 2.75 3.40
C LEU A 183 -22.12 3.81 4.15
N ASN A 184 -22.75 4.95 4.36
CA ASN A 184 -22.10 6.14 4.90
C ASN A 184 -21.79 5.97 6.40
N ASN A 185 -20.55 6.23 6.79
CA ASN A 185 -20.08 6.26 8.18
C ASN A 185 -19.67 7.68 8.61
N ASP A 186 -20.30 8.72 8.04
CA ASP A 186 -19.96 10.13 8.29
C ASP A 186 -18.51 10.51 7.94
N GLY A 187 -17.81 9.66 7.20
CA GLY A 187 -16.46 9.91 6.69
C GLY A 187 -16.45 11.02 5.63
N LYS A 188 -15.30 11.65 5.48
CA LYS A 188 -15.15 12.81 4.59
C LYS A 188 -14.83 12.47 3.15
N LEU A 189 -14.50 11.20 2.85
CA LEU A 189 -14.20 10.74 1.52
C LEU A 189 -15.17 9.64 1.12
N TYR A 190 -16.00 9.86 0.12
CA TYR A 190 -17.11 8.97 -0.29
C TYR A 190 -18.08 8.62 0.86
N GLY A 191 -18.05 9.35 1.98
CA GLY A 191 -18.75 8.98 3.21
C GLY A 191 -18.00 7.97 4.09
N LEU A 192 -16.77 7.58 3.71
CA LEU A 192 -15.97 6.58 4.41
C LEU A 192 -14.83 7.21 5.24
N ASN A 193 -14.46 6.55 6.31
CA ASN A 193 -13.29 6.88 7.12
C ASN A 193 -12.01 6.32 6.46
N PRO A 194 -10.84 6.94 6.68
CA PRO A 194 -9.59 6.49 6.09
C PRO A 194 -9.17 5.12 6.59
N GLU A 195 -8.46 4.39 5.76
CA GLU A 195 -7.80 3.15 6.16
C GLU A 195 -6.60 3.43 7.06
N ILE A 196 -6.47 2.64 8.12
CA ILE A 196 -5.38 2.73 9.08
C ILE A 196 -4.88 1.31 9.36
N ALA A 197 -3.58 1.10 9.20
CA ALA A 197 -2.98 -0.20 9.44
C ALA A 197 -1.62 -0.10 10.12
N TRP A 198 -1.29 -1.13 10.92
CA TRP A 198 0.06 -1.43 11.35
C TRP A 198 0.64 -2.53 10.47
N ASN A 199 1.88 -2.34 10.06
CA ASN A 199 2.65 -3.35 9.34
C ASN A 199 3.86 -3.76 10.17
N TYR A 200 4.09 -5.07 10.28
CA TYR A 200 5.23 -5.68 10.97
C TYR A 200 5.94 -6.60 9.99
N GLY A 201 7.26 -6.57 9.99
CA GLY A 201 8.09 -7.42 9.14
C GLY A 201 9.25 -8.03 9.91
N LEU A 202 9.54 -9.29 9.61
CA LEU A 202 10.73 -9.99 10.06
C LEU A 202 11.34 -10.72 8.86
N SER A 203 12.64 -10.51 8.64
CA SER A 203 13.40 -11.14 7.56
C SER A 203 14.66 -11.77 8.12
N PHE A 204 14.98 -12.98 7.68
CA PHE A 204 16.22 -13.66 7.98
C PHE A 204 16.87 -14.09 6.69
N ILE A 205 18.15 -13.75 6.52
CA ILE A 205 18.96 -14.11 5.37
C ILE A 205 20.20 -14.83 5.89
N GLN A 206 20.51 -16.00 5.34
CA GLN A 206 21.72 -16.72 5.62
C GLN A 206 22.39 -17.14 4.32
N LYS A 207 23.62 -16.69 4.12
CA LYS A 207 24.51 -17.19 3.07
C LYS A 207 25.40 -18.27 3.64
N PHE A 208 25.67 -19.29 2.86
CA PHE A 208 26.51 -20.41 3.26
C PHE A 208 27.07 -21.17 2.04
N LYS A 209 27.97 -22.09 2.26
CA LYS A 209 28.44 -22.97 1.20
C LYS A 209 27.81 -24.35 1.30
N LEU A 210 27.17 -24.78 0.21
CA LEU A 210 26.60 -26.12 0.07
C LEU A 210 27.37 -26.87 -1.03
N ALA A 211 28.05 -27.99 -0.66
CA ALA A 211 28.91 -28.75 -1.57
C ALA A 211 29.95 -27.87 -2.32
N GLY A 212 30.49 -26.85 -1.62
CA GLY A 212 31.48 -25.93 -2.18
C GLY A 212 30.91 -24.81 -3.05
N LYS A 213 29.59 -24.72 -3.23
CA LYS A 213 28.87 -23.71 -3.98
C LYS A 213 28.27 -22.69 -3.04
N ASP A 214 28.17 -21.44 -3.51
CA ASP A 214 27.51 -20.39 -2.75
C ASP A 214 26.00 -20.60 -2.79
N ALA A 215 25.40 -20.64 -1.61
CA ALA A 215 23.98 -20.82 -1.41
C ALA A 215 23.44 -19.78 -0.42
N GLU A 216 22.17 -19.45 -0.56
CA GLU A 216 21.47 -18.49 0.28
C GLU A 216 20.06 -19.00 0.61
N VAL A 217 19.66 -18.80 1.86
CA VAL A 217 18.28 -18.96 2.32
C VAL A 217 17.76 -17.61 2.77
N ILE A 218 16.55 -17.27 2.33
CA ILE A 218 15.83 -16.07 2.74
C ILE A 218 14.49 -16.51 3.31
N LEU A 219 14.16 -16.03 4.51
CA LEU A 219 12.88 -16.23 5.16
C LEU A 219 12.29 -14.87 5.48
N ASP A 220 11.11 -14.59 4.98
CA ASP A 220 10.39 -13.35 5.21
C ASP A 220 9.02 -13.63 5.81
N TYR A 221 8.66 -12.87 6.82
CA TYR A 221 7.33 -12.84 7.39
C TYR A 221 6.85 -11.41 7.52
N TYR A 222 5.65 -11.13 7.02
CA TYR A 222 4.99 -9.84 7.16
C TYR A 222 3.58 -10.04 7.69
N ARG A 223 3.18 -9.13 8.57
CA ARG A 223 1.82 -9.03 9.08
C ARG A 223 1.32 -7.60 8.95
N THR A 224 0.13 -7.44 8.40
CA THR A 224 -0.61 -6.17 8.39
C THR A 224 -1.88 -6.34 9.22
N ASP A 225 -2.05 -5.51 10.25
CA ASP A 225 -3.26 -5.44 11.06
C ASP A 225 -3.99 -4.14 10.73
N PHE A 226 -5.22 -4.24 10.23
CA PHE A 226 -6.05 -3.07 9.95
C PHE A 226 -6.79 -2.62 11.21
N GLN A 227 -6.64 -1.35 11.55
CA GLN A 227 -7.43 -0.67 12.58
C GLN A 227 -8.74 -0.13 12.01
N ASN A 228 -8.71 0.27 10.75
CA ASN A 228 -9.86 0.63 9.93
C ASN A 228 -9.57 0.29 8.49
N GLN A 229 -10.56 -0.25 7.79
CA GLN A 229 -10.46 -0.66 6.39
C GLN A 229 -11.74 -0.31 5.65
N ALA A 230 -11.61 0.21 4.43
CA ALA A 230 -12.73 0.29 3.50
C ALA A 230 -12.92 -1.08 2.83
N VAL A 231 -14.09 -1.65 2.95
CA VAL A 231 -14.44 -2.94 2.37
C VAL A 231 -15.25 -2.73 1.12
N VAL A 232 -14.95 -3.54 0.10
CA VAL A 232 -15.75 -3.71 -1.11
C VAL A 232 -16.35 -5.10 -1.06
N ASP A 233 -17.63 -5.18 -0.71
CA ASP A 233 -18.33 -6.44 -0.50
C ASP A 233 -19.16 -6.77 -1.75
N VAL A 234 -18.79 -7.85 -2.42
CA VAL A 234 -19.45 -8.39 -3.61
C VAL A 234 -20.22 -9.67 -3.31
N ASP A 235 -20.13 -10.17 -2.07
CA ASP A 235 -20.70 -11.44 -1.66
C ASP A 235 -22.01 -11.26 -0.86
N ALA A 236 -22.23 -10.07 -0.31
CA ALA A 236 -23.44 -9.75 0.45
C ALA A 236 -24.72 -9.88 -0.39
N SER A 237 -24.66 -9.52 -1.68
CA SER A 237 -25.80 -9.62 -2.60
C SER A 237 -25.32 -9.88 -4.03
N PRO A 238 -25.97 -10.76 -4.79
CA PRO A 238 -25.68 -10.95 -6.21
C PRO A 238 -26.01 -9.74 -7.08
N GLN A 239 -26.83 -8.80 -6.58
CA GLN A 239 -27.30 -7.64 -7.31
C GLN A 239 -26.59 -6.34 -6.91
N GLN A 240 -25.77 -6.36 -5.84
CA GLN A 240 -25.17 -5.16 -5.28
C GLN A 240 -23.68 -5.32 -5.02
N VAL A 241 -22.98 -4.20 -5.05
CA VAL A 241 -21.63 -4.02 -4.54
C VAL A 241 -21.70 -3.01 -3.41
N LEU A 242 -21.31 -3.41 -2.21
CA LEU A 242 -21.37 -2.57 -1.04
C LEU A 242 -19.98 -2.03 -0.69
N PHE A 243 -19.93 -0.72 -0.42
CA PHE A 243 -18.73 -0.03 0.05
C PHE A 243 -18.97 0.47 1.47
N TYR A 244 -18.19 0.05 2.43
CA TYR A 244 -18.34 0.46 3.83
C TYR A 244 -17.03 0.33 4.62
N ASN A 245 -16.97 0.98 5.79
CA ASN A 245 -15.88 0.73 6.72
C ASN A 245 -16.16 -0.54 7.54
N LEU A 246 -15.14 -1.39 7.64
CA LEU A 246 -15.24 -2.64 8.39
C LEU A 246 -15.46 -2.38 9.89
N GLU A 247 -16.54 -2.90 10.45
CA GLU A 247 -16.71 -3.09 11.88
C GLU A 247 -16.31 -4.53 12.20
N GLY A 248 -15.03 -4.76 12.52
CA GLY A 248 -14.51 -6.10 12.72
C GLY A 248 -13.00 -6.14 12.77
N LYS A 249 -12.44 -7.29 12.46
CA LYS A 249 -11.00 -7.50 12.40
C LYS A 249 -10.59 -7.84 10.97
N SER A 250 -9.52 -7.23 10.51
CA SER A 250 -8.89 -7.60 9.25
C SER A 250 -7.39 -7.63 9.41
N PHE A 251 -6.79 -8.68 8.89
CA PHE A 251 -5.33 -8.81 8.86
C PHE A 251 -4.87 -9.60 7.64
N ALA A 252 -3.62 -9.39 7.28
CA ALA A 252 -2.95 -10.17 6.26
C ALA A 252 -1.60 -10.66 6.80
N ASN A 253 -1.37 -11.97 6.76
CA ASN A 253 -0.08 -12.58 6.98
C ASN A 253 0.52 -13.00 5.64
N SER A 254 1.81 -12.78 5.46
CA SER A 254 2.59 -13.23 4.32
C SER A 254 3.86 -13.90 4.82
N PHE A 255 4.09 -15.14 4.42
CA PHE A 255 5.34 -15.85 4.65
C PHE A 255 5.97 -16.21 3.31
N GLN A 256 7.27 -16.00 3.18
CA GLN A 256 8.04 -16.41 2.02
C GLN A 256 9.31 -17.11 2.48
N ALA A 257 9.62 -18.25 1.88
CA ALA A 257 10.90 -18.94 1.99
C ALA A 257 11.52 -19.04 0.60
N GLU A 258 12.78 -18.66 0.47
CA GLU A 258 13.50 -18.68 -0.79
C GLU A 258 14.84 -19.37 -0.59
N PHE A 259 15.23 -20.19 -1.55
CA PHE A 259 16.53 -20.86 -1.61
C PHE A 259 17.16 -20.60 -2.96
N ASN A 260 18.39 -20.08 -2.94
CA ASN A 260 19.21 -19.80 -4.12
C ASN A 260 20.53 -20.56 -4.03
N ILE A 261 21.00 -21.14 -5.14
CA ILE A 261 22.30 -21.79 -5.24
C ILE A 261 22.86 -21.70 -6.66
N GLU A 262 24.14 -21.37 -6.80
CA GLU A 262 24.85 -21.53 -8.05
C GLU A 262 25.29 -23.00 -8.20
N VAL A 263 24.53 -23.80 -8.94
CA VAL A 263 24.77 -25.26 -9.08
C VAL A 263 26.05 -25.52 -9.88
N ILE A 264 26.23 -24.83 -11.00
CA ILE A 264 27.46 -24.76 -11.78
C ILE A 264 27.71 -23.34 -12.23
N ARG A 265 28.92 -23.03 -12.69
CA ARG A 265 29.26 -21.67 -13.13
C ARG A 265 28.25 -21.15 -14.17
N HIS A 266 27.63 -19.99 -13.89
CA HIS A 266 26.58 -19.34 -14.70
C HIS A 266 25.21 -20.06 -14.71
N LEU A 267 25.00 -21.09 -13.88
CA LEU A 267 23.70 -21.71 -13.71
C LEU A 267 23.23 -21.54 -12.27
N ASN A 268 22.27 -20.65 -12.05
CA ASN A 268 21.66 -20.42 -10.76
C ASN A 268 20.33 -21.18 -10.67
N PHE A 269 20.16 -21.93 -9.58
CA PHE A 269 18.88 -22.53 -9.23
C PHE A 269 18.25 -21.68 -8.12
N LYS A 270 17.02 -21.23 -8.38
CA LYS A 270 16.19 -20.50 -7.42
C LYS A 270 14.88 -21.22 -7.21
N THR A 271 14.50 -21.43 -5.96
CA THR A 271 13.18 -21.93 -5.60
C THR A 271 12.59 -21.03 -4.52
N SER A 272 11.30 -20.78 -4.60
CA SER A 272 10.59 -19.99 -3.60
C SER A 272 9.22 -20.59 -3.29
N TYR A 273 8.86 -20.51 -2.01
CA TYR A 273 7.54 -20.84 -1.50
C TYR A 273 6.93 -19.60 -0.86
N LYS A 274 5.71 -19.28 -1.23
CA LYS A 274 5.00 -18.13 -0.69
C LYS A 274 3.61 -18.52 -0.20
N PHE A 275 3.29 -18.08 1.00
CA PHE A 275 2.04 -18.36 1.68
C PHE A 275 1.39 -17.06 2.13
N TYR A 276 0.09 -16.95 1.90
CA TYR A 276 -0.73 -15.83 2.35
C TYR A 276 -1.91 -16.35 3.16
N ASP A 277 -2.15 -15.68 4.29
CA ASP A 277 -3.35 -15.83 5.09
C ASP A 277 -3.96 -14.43 5.28
N VAL A 278 -5.01 -14.16 4.53
CA VAL A 278 -5.72 -12.88 4.54
C VAL A 278 -7.11 -13.14 5.05
N GLN A 279 -7.47 -12.51 6.16
CA GLN A 279 -8.75 -12.71 6.80
C GLN A 279 -9.42 -11.37 7.08
N THR A 280 -10.73 -11.34 6.79
CA THR A 280 -11.62 -10.26 7.18
C THR A 280 -12.77 -10.88 7.96
N GLN A 281 -12.91 -10.50 9.21
CA GLN A 281 -13.93 -10.99 10.12
C GLN A 281 -14.91 -9.87 10.45
N PHE A 282 -16.14 -10.01 10.03
CA PHE A 282 -17.21 -9.06 10.31
C PHE A 282 -17.73 -9.23 11.73
N GLN A 283 -18.14 -8.14 12.37
CA GLN A 283 -18.91 -8.23 13.60
C GLN A 283 -20.30 -8.80 13.30
N THR A 284 -20.81 -9.60 14.22
CA THR A 284 -22.15 -10.17 14.12
C THR A 284 -23.18 -9.05 13.94
N GLY A 285 -23.95 -9.11 12.85
CA GLY A 285 -25.00 -8.14 12.54
C GLY A 285 -24.59 -6.96 11.64
N GLN A 286 -23.31 -6.74 11.35
CA GLN A 286 -22.92 -5.68 10.41
C GLN A 286 -23.47 -5.93 9.01
N LEU A 287 -23.36 -7.14 8.51
CA LEU A 287 -23.93 -7.54 7.23
C LEU A 287 -25.47 -7.44 7.22
N GLN A 288 -26.12 -7.80 8.33
CA GLN A 288 -27.57 -7.66 8.48
C GLN A 288 -28.03 -6.20 8.50
N LYS A 289 -27.30 -5.30 9.17
CA LYS A 289 -27.55 -3.85 9.11
C LYS A 289 -27.42 -3.29 7.70
N ALA A 290 -26.33 -3.65 7.01
CA ALA A 290 -26.09 -3.25 5.64
C ALA A 290 -27.22 -3.70 4.70
N LEU A 291 -27.67 -4.93 4.84
CA LEU A 291 -28.78 -5.47 4.03
C LEU A 291 -30.13 -4.86 4.43
N GLN A 292 -30.37 -4.51 5.70
CA GLN A 292 -31.58 -3.83 6.18
C GLN A 292 -31.72 -2.42 5.64
N GLU A 293 -30.63 -1.69 5.48
CA GLU A 293 -30.63 -0.35 4.90
C GLU A 293 -30.94 -0.37 3.39
N ILE A 294 -30.72 -1.53 2.72
CA ILE A 294 -30.85 -1.66 1.26
C ILE A 294 -32.17 -2.27 0.85
N SER A 295 -32.70 -3.24 1.57
CA SER A 295 -34.00 -3.86 1.29
C SER A 295 -34.57 -4.65 2.46
N PRO A 296 -35.74 -4.23 3.00
CA PRO A 296 -36.40 -4.93 4.09
C PRO A 296 -36.94 -6.33 3.73
N GLN A 297 -36.94 -6.70 2.45
CA GLN A 297 -37.58 -7.91 1.94
C GLN A 297 -36.63 -9.10 1.62
N GLU A 298 -35.29 -8.88 1.59
CA GLU A 298 -34.33 -9.93 1.18
C GLU A 298 -33.58 -10.61 2.36
N LEU A 299 -34.00 -10.40 3.57
CA LEU A 299 -33.25 -10.65 4.81
C LEU A 299 -33.24 -12.08 5.33
N GLN A 300 -33.73 -13.09 4.62
CA GLN A 300 -33.92 -14.39 5.24
C GLN A 300 -32.79 -15.43 5.09
N GLU A 301 -31.75 -15.21 4.30
CA GLU A 301 -30.77 -16.28 4.10
C GLU A 301 -29.31 -15.85 3.90
N THR A 302 -28.61 -15.17 4.78
CA THR A 302 -27.13 -15.26 4.69
C THR A 302 -26.43 -14.85 5.98
N THR A 303 -26.21 -15.77 6.88
CA THR A 303 -25.07 -15.79 7.80
C THR A 303 -23.98 -16.63 7.16
N LYS A 304 -23.06 -16.02 6.44
CA LYS A 304 -21.83 -16.71 6.02
C LYS A 304 -20.62 -15.82 6.35
N GLU A 305 -19.76 -16.35 7.21
CA GLU A 305 -18.40 -15.86 7.36
C GLU A 305 -17.69 -16.03 6.01
N THR A 306 -17.20 -14.93 5.44
CA THR A 306 -16.50 -14.98 4.15
C THR A 306 -15.07 -15.42 4.41
N TYR A 307 -14.79 -16.66 4.16
CA TYR A 307 -13.43 -17.20 4.16
C TYR A 307 -12.80 -16.95 2.78
N THR A 308 -11.69 -16.22 2.72
CA THR A 308 -10.89 -16.13 1.50
C THR A 308 -9.99 -17.37 1.40
N PRO A 309 -10.13 -18.22 0.36
CA PRO A 309 -9.37 -19.45 0.32
C PRO A 309 -7.88 -19.22 0.07
N PHE A 310 -7.11 -20.03 0.73
CA PHE A 310 -5.70 -20.30 0.62
C PHE A 310 -5.19 -20.31 -0.83
N LYS A 311 -4.17 -19.51 -1.15
CA LYS A 311 -3.39 -19.68 -2.38
C LYS A 311 -1.95 -20.00 -2.07
N THR A 312 -1.56 -21.23 -2.35
CA THR A 312 -0.17 -21.68 -2.39
C THR A 312 0.33 -21.53 -3.84
N GLN A 313 1.39 -20.80 -4.05
CA GLN A 313 2.00 -20.64 -5.37
C GLN A 313 3.45 -21.09 -5.33
N PHE A 314 3.78 -22.15 -6.09
CA PHE A 314 5.14 -22.56 -6.38
C PHE A 314 5.61 -21.84 -7.64
N LEU A 315 6.69 -21.06 -7.52
CA LEU A 315 7.37 -20.44 -8.66
C LEU A 315 8.75 -21.05 -8.77
N ALA A 316 8.99 -21.80 -9.85
CA ALA A 316 10.33 -22.16 -10.31
C ALA A 316 10.65 -21.25 -11.51
N GLU A 317 11.58 -20.33 -11.34
CA GLU A 317 12.09 -19.51 -12.44
C GLU A 317 13.38 -20.08 -12.98
N HIS A 318 13.38 -20.38 -14.28
CA HIS A 318 14.58 -20.72 -15.05
C HIS A 318 15.06 -19.43 -15.71
N HIS A 319 16.21 -18.92 -15.29
CA HIS A 319 16.82 -17.75 -15.93
C HIS A 319 17.81 -18.25 -16.98
N ASP A 320 17.39 -18.19 -18.24
CA ASP A 320 18.30 -18.36 -19.39
C ASP A 320 18.94 -17.00 -19.70
N ASP A 321 20.16 -16.78 -19.20
CA ASP A 321 21.00 -15.69 -19.68
C ASP A 321 21.42 -15.99 -21.13
N LYS A 322 20.70 -15.40 -22.08
CA LYS A 322 21.15 -15.38 -23.46
C LYS A 322 22.35 -14.44 -23.55
N ILE A 323 23.51 -15.06 -23.75
CA ILE A 323 24.75 -14.41 -24.16
C ILE A 323 24.54 -13.91 -25.59
N GLY A 324 24.62 -12.59 -25.77
CA GLY A 324 24.85 -11.92 -27.04
C GLY A 324 26.22 -11.27 -27.04
#